data_e7370a5ec884ee15813a2e1a8c24538f
#
_entry.id   e7370a5ec884ee15813a2e1a8c24538f
#
_cell.length_a   1.000
_cell.length_b   1.000
_cell.length_c   1.000
_cell.angle_alpha   90.00
_cell.angle_beta   90.00
_cell.angle_gamma   90.00
#
_symmetry.space_group_name_H-M   'P 1'
#
loop_
_entity.id
_entity.type
_entity.pdbx_description
1 polymer ?
#
loop_
_entity_poly.entity_id
_entity_poly.type
_entity_poly.pdbx_seq_one_letter_code
_entity_poly.pdbx_strand_id
1 'polypeptide(L)'
;MKKPAFNLLFKEKPAKLLLTLINTQTEIYASTIAKKIDCTYSHIVKVLQEMEKNALVTFKRKGRLKIITLTKKGEDVAKSIGNIDKLLR
;
A
#
# COMPACT_ATOMS: atom_id res chain seq x y z
N MET A 1 -21.07 3.01 -11.68
CA MET A 1 -19.81 2.57 -12.32
C MET A 1 -18.85 2.04 -11.25
N LYS A 2 -18.38 0.83 -11.42
CA LYS A 2 -17.44 0.24 -10.47
C LYS A 2 -16.03 0.72 -10.78
N LYS A 3 -15.35 1.24 -9.78
CA LYS A 3 -13.92 1.57 -9.86
C LYS A 3 -13.16 0.62 -8.94
N PRO A 4 -12.45 -0.38 -9.49
CA PRO A 4 -11.77 -1.38 -8.66
C PRO A 4 -10.81 -0.77 -7.64
N ALA A 5 -10.09 0.29 -8.02
CA ALA A 5 -9.18 0.96 -7.09
C ALA A 5 -9.92 1.59 -5.93
N PHE A 6 -11.07 2.21 -6.18
CA PHE A 6 -11.88 2.82 -5.14
C PHE A 6 -12.35 1.76 -4.14
N ASN A 7 -12.89 0.65 -4.64
CA ASN A 7 -13.34 -0.44 -3.78
C ASN A 7 -12.19 -1.04 -2.97
N LEU A 8 -11.02 -1.18 -3.58
CA LEU A 8 -9.83 -1.70 -2.92
C LEU A 8 -9.45 -0.85 -1.71
N LEU A 9 -9.49 0.47 -1.88
CA LEU A 9 -9.02 1.41 -0.85
C LEU A 9 -9.93 1.48 0.38
N PHE A 10 -11.18 1.05 0.28
CA PHE A 10 -12.09 1.04 1.42
C PHE A 10 -12.04 -0.25 2.22
N LYS A 11 -11.09 -1.12 1.96
CA LYS A 11 -10.81 -2.27 2.78
C LYS A 11 -9.69 -1.94 3.77
N GLU A 12 -9.73 -2.58 4.93
CA GLU A 12 -8.79 -2.29 6.02
C GLU A 12 -7.32 -2.50 5.62
N LYS A 13 -7.01 -3.66 5.05
CA LYS A 13 -5.61 -4.00 4.77
C LYS A 13 -4.98 -3.11 3.70
N PRO A 14 -5.62 -2.87 2.56
CA PRO A 14 -5.06 -1.93 1.58
C PRO A 14 -4.87 -0.52 2.13
N ALA A 15 -5.83 -0.01 2.90
CA ALA A 15 -5.71 1.32 3.50
C ALA A 15 -4.52 1.38 4.46
N LYS A 16 -4.38 0.39 5.33
CA LYS A 16 -3.25 0.31 6.27
C LYS A 16 -1.92 0.19 5.53
N LEU A 17 -1.90 -0.55 4.43
CA LEU A 17 -0.69 -0.72 3.64
C LEU A 17 -0.22 0.62 3.07
N LEU A 18 -1.12 1.40 2.49
CA LEU A 18 -0.78 2.72 1.96
C LEU A 18 -0.30 3.66 3.06
N LEU A 19 -0.96 3.67 4.21
CA LEU A 19 -0.53 4.49 5.35
C LEU A 19 0.85 4.09 5.85
N THR A 20 1.13 2.80 5.89
CA THR A 20 2.44 2.30 6.30
C THR A 20 3.51 2.75 5.31
N LEU A 21 3.24 2.67 4.00
CA LEU A 21 4.19 3.08 2.98
C LEU A 21 4.50 4.58 3.04
N ILE A 22 3.48 5.42 3.21
CA ILE A 22 3.70 6.88 3.24
C ILE A 22 4.47 7.30 4.49
N ASN A 23 4.34 6.55 5.58
CA ASN A 23 5.00 6.87 6.84
C ASN A 23 6.38 6.21 6.98
N THR A 24 6.77 5.39 6.01
CA THR A 24 8.07 4.71 6.05
C THR A 24 9.08 5.48 5.23
N GLN A 25 10.22 5.83 5.83
CA GLN A 25 11.26 6.62 5.17
C GLN A 25 12.41 5.78 4.65
N THR A 26 12.39 4.47 4.91
CA THR A 26 13.42 3.54 4.45
C THR A 26 12.83 2.57 3.44
N GLU A 27 13.71 1.80 2.79
CA GLU A 27 13.27 0.76 1.87
C GLU A 27 12.37 -0.23 2.60
N ILE A 28 11.28 -0.65 1.98
CA ILE A 28 10.34 -1.56 2.61
C ILE A 28 10.01 -2.72 1.67
N TYR A 29 9.90 -3.90 2.25
CA TYR A 29 9.64 -5.14 1.55
C TYR A 29 8.27 -5.70 1.95
N ALA A 30 7.70 -6.55 1.08
CA ALA A 30 6.39 -7.15 1.34
C ALA A 30 6.34 -7.91 2.67
N SER A 31 7.40 -8.64 3.00
CA SER A 31 7.48 -9.37 4.26
C SER A 31 7.44 -8.44 5.48
N THR A 32 8.10 -7.29 5.37
CA THR A 32 8.10 -6.29 6.44
C THR A 32 6.71 -5.71 6.65
N ILE A 33 6.03 -5.37 5.54
CA ILE A 33 4.67 -4.84 5.61
C ILE A 33 3.71 -5.86 6.21
N ALA A 34 3.82 -7.12 5.80
CA ALA A 34 2.95 -8.18 6.32
C ALA A 34 3.01 -8.27 7.84
N LYS A 35 4.20 -8.13 8.41
CA LYS A 35 4.38 -8.12 9.86
C LYS A 35 3.77 -6.89 10.50
N LYS A 36 3.98 -5.71 9.90
CA LYS A 36 3.52 -4.45 10.47
C LYS A 36 1.99 -4.34 10.52
N ILE A 37 1.30 -4.86 9.53
CA ILE A 37 -0.16 -4.76 9.48
C ILE A 37 -0.87 -6.07 9.86
N ASP A 38 -0.12 -7.00 10.41
CA ASP A 38 -0.65 -8.28 10.89
C ASP A 38 -1.46 -9.00 9.80
N CYS A 39 -0.78 -9.35 8.73
CA CYS A 39 -1.40 -9.94 7.57
C CYS A 39 -0.49 -11.04 7.01
N THR A 40 -1.06 -12.02 6.33
CA THR A 40 -0.25 -13.06 5.71
C THR A 40 0.52 -12.50 4.52
N TYR A 41 1.68 -13.07 4.25
CA TYR A 41 2.50 -12.68 3.12
C TYR A 41 1.74 -12.84 1.81
N SER A 42 1.02 -13.95 1.64
CA SER A 42 0.23 -14.22 0.42
C SER A 42 -0.81 -13.13 0.18
N HIS A 43 -1.49 -12.69 1.23
CA HIS A 43 -2.50 -11.63 1.11
C HIS A 43 -1.86 -10.30 0.73
N ILE A 44 -0.72 -9.97 1.36
CA ILE A 44 0.00 -8.74 1.05
C ILE A 44 0.47 -8.73 -0.42
N VAL A 45 0.97 -9.85 -0.92
CA VAL A 45 1.39 -9.94 -2.33
C VAL A 45 0.21 -9.66 -3.26
N LYS A 46 -0.96 -10.23 -2.96
CA LYS A 46 -2.18 -9.98 -3.73
C LYS A 46 -2.57 -8.51 -3.73
N VAL A 47 -2.58 -7.89 -2.56
CA VAL A 47 -2.93 -6.47 -2.43
C VAL A 47 -1.95 -5.60 -3.19
N LEU A 48 -0.66 -5.87 -3.09
CA LEU A 48 0.37 -5.12 -3.80
C LEU A 48 0.24 -5.26 -5.32
N GLN A 49 -0.10 -6.45 -5.81
CA GLN A 49 -0.33 -6.64 -7.24
C GLN A 49 -1.50 -5.81 -7.73
N GLU A 50 -2.58 -5.74 -6.96
CA GLU A 50 -3.73 -4.90 -7.30
C GLU A 50 -3.35 -3.41 -7.30
N MET A 51 -2.53 -2.99 -6.33
CA MET A 51 -2.06 -1.61 -6.26
C MET A 51 -1.16 -1.26 -7.44
N GLU A 52 -0.31 -2.19 -7.87
CA GLU A 52 0.54 -1.97 -9.03
C GLU A 52 -0.31 -1.80 -10.30
N LYS A 53 -1.34 -2.61 -10.47
CA LYS A 53 -2.27 -2.49 -11.60
C LYS A 53 -2.94 -1.12 -11.65
N ASN A 54 -3.19 -0.54 -10.48
CA ASN A 54 -3.86 0.76 -10.38
C ASN A 54 -2.86 1.92 -10.29
N ALA A 55 -1.59 1.66 -10.57
CA ALA A 55 -0.52 2.66 -10.59
C ALA A 55 -0.30 3.38 -9.26
N LEU A 56 -0.58 2.70 -8.15
CA LEU A 56 -0.39 3.26 -6.81
C LEU A 56 1.01 2.96 -6.25
N VAL A 57 1.59 1.83 -6.66
CA VAL A 57 2.94 1.45 -6.24
C VAL A 57 3.72 0.93 -7.44
N THR A 58 5.04 0.96 -7.31
CA THR A 58 5.96 0.30 -8.22
C THR A 58 6.89 -0.58 -7.41
N PHE A 59 7.49 -1.56 -8.08
CA PHE A 59 8.49 -2.43 -7.48
C PHE A 59 9.83 -2.20 -8.12
N LYS A 60 10.87 -2.18 -7.27
CA LYS A 60 12.24 -2.11 -7.73
C LYS A 60 12.99 -3.31 -7.18
N ARG A 61 13.70 -4.02 -8.05
CA ARG A 61 14.50 -5.17 -7.62
C ARG A 61 15.83 -4.73 -7.04
N LYS A 62 16.18 -5.37 -5.92
CA LYS A 62 17.49 -5.23 -5.31
C LYS A 62 17.93 -6.62 -4.88
N GLY A 63 18.74 -7.27 -5.71
CA GLY A 63 19.08 -8.67 -5.52
C GLY A 63 17.84 -9.55 -5.63
N ARG A 64 17.55 -10.32 -4.60
CA ARG A 64 16.36 -11.20 -4.54
C ARG A 64 15.15 -10.51 -3.96
N LEU A 65 15.31 -9.26 -3.50
CA LEU A 65 14.25 -8.54 -2.81
C LEU A 65 13.56 -7.58 -3.76
N LYS A 66 12.29 -7.35 -3.51
CA LYS A 66 11.49 -6.33 -4.20
C LYS A 66 11.21 -5.20 -3.23
N ILE A 67 11.69 -4.03 -3.56
CA ILE A 67 11.41 -2.82 -2.79
C ILE A 67 10.14 -2.21 -3.32
N ILE A 68 9.24 -1.84 -2.42
CA ILE A 68 7.96 -1.24 -2.75
C ILE A 68 8.09 0.26 -2.63
N THR A 69 7.67 0.98 -3.67
CA THR A 69 7.72 2.44 -3.72
C THR A 69 6.36 2.99 -4.15
N LEU A 70 5.88 4.00 -3.43
CA LEU A 70 4.66 4.70 -3.84
C LEU A 70 4.93 5.54 -5.09
N THR A 71 3.98 5.51 -6.02
CA THR A 71 3.97 6.46 -7.11
C THR A 71 3.47 7.81 -6.60
N LYS A 72 3.56 8.87 -7.41
CA LYS A 72 2.97 10.16 -7.04
C LYS A 72 1.47 10.02 -6.76
N LYS A 73 0.77 9.27 -7.59
CA LYS A 73 -0.65 8.96 -7.39
C LYS A 73 -0.86 8.22 -6.07
N GLY A 74 -0.01 7.23 -5.77
CA GLY A 74 -0.07 6.47 -4.53
C GLY A 74 0.17 7.34 -3.30
N GLU A 75 1.12 8.28 -3.38
CA GLU A 75 1.37 9.23 -2.30
C GLU A 75 0.16 10.10 -2.03
N ASP A 76 -0.44 10.65 -3.08
CA ASP A 76 -1.61 11.52 -2.95
C ASP A 76 -2.79 10.77 -2.33
N VAL A 77 -3.01 9.53 -2.77
CA VAL A 77 -4.08 8.69 -2.21
C VAL A 77 -3.79 8.36 -0.75
N ALA A 78 -2.56 8.00 -0.42
CA ALA A 78 -2.19 7.67 0.96
C ALA A 78 -2.38 8.86 1.90
N LYS A 79 -2.01 10.06 1.44
CA LYS A 79 -2.22 11.28 2.22
C LYS A 79 -3.71 11.55 2.45
N SER A 80 -4.53 11.32 1.45
CA SER A 80 -5.98 11.49 1.56
C SER A 80 -6.58 10.51 2.56
N ILE A 81 -6.13 9.25 2.53
CA ILE A 81 -6.55 8.24 3.50
C ILE A 81 -6.13 8.66 4.92
N GLY A 82 -4.90 9.14 5.07
CA GLY A 82 -4.41 9.63 6.35
C GLY A 82 -5.26 10.76 6.91
N ASN A 83 -5.70 11.66 6.04
CA ASN A 83 -6.58 12.76 6.43
C ASN A 83 -7.95 12.24 6.89
N ILE A 84 -8.51 11.28 6.16
CA ILE A 84 -9.78 10.65 6.58
C ILE A 84 -9.62 9.98 7.93
N ASP A 85 -8.53 9.26 8.14
CA ASP A 85 -8.24 8.59 9.40
C ASP A 85 -8.23 9.59 10.56
N LYS A 86 -7.57 10.73 10.37
CA LYS A 86 -7.54 11.80 11.38
C LYS A 86 -8.93 12.34 11.70
N LEU A 87 -9.75 12.53 10.69
CA LEU A 87 -11.10 13.05 10.87
C LEU A 87 -11.99 12.08 11.63
N LEU A 88 -11.71 10.79 11.57
CA LEU A 88 -12.51 9.77 12.22
C LEU A 88 -12.08 9.44 13.64
N ARG A 89 -10.97 9.99 14.10
CA ARG A 89 -10.47 9.77 15.46
C ARG A 89 -11.24 10.57 16.50
#